data_8ba1d778ed1cc1fe9644754f3cbb260c
#
_entry.id   8ba1d778ed1cc1fe9644754f3cbb260c
#
_cell.length_a   1.000
_cell.length_b   1.000
_cell.length_c   1.000
_cell.angle_alpha   90.00
_cell.angle_beta   90.00
_cell.angle_gamma   90.00
#
_symmetry.space_group_name_H-M   'P 1'
#
loop_
_entity.id
_entity.type
_entity.pdbx_description
1 polymer ?
#
loop_
_entity_poly.entity_id
_entity_poly.type
_entity_poly.pdbx_seq_one_letter_code
_entity_poly.pdbx_strand_id
1 'polypeptide(L)'
;PWSEPKAPEPPPVPDPAPLPDPEPDPEPEEPDSPFTTVDASYFDDALFIGDSHTCGYGTEGKTASEPFTPETENCDLAWGCIVARCFDADYVLTAHSGQGIVRNWADEKETSDLTMRQRILRTFDMTDSPRWDFRGYKPDIVVIKLGTNDCSTGITPSEAAFGKAFRELYGALREHYGSVPILYVIPDGAEAFYPYMQSVMAGLEDGDLHCVMHFTGITNQDGDLGAGYHPNHRGHRKFAAAVIPYISTIMGWEMPMEVIQ
;
A
#
# COMPACT_ATOMS: atom_id res chain seq x y z
N PRO A 1 -16.17 -27.59 86.07
CA PRO A 1 -15.77 -26.48 85.22
C PRO A 1 -17.00 -26.00 84.47
N TRP A 2 -17.40 -24.82 84.85
CA TRP A 2 -18.52 -24.17 84.18
C TRP A 2 -18.04 -23.57 82.88
N SER A 3 -18.72 -23.90 81.73
CA SER A 3 -18.56 -23.23 80.45
C SER A 3 -19.58 -22.09 80.38
N GLU A 4 -19.10 -20.89 80.11
CA GLU A 4 -19.95 -19.70 79.89
C GLU A 4 -20.80 -19.92 78.61
N PRO A 5 -22.06 -19.47 78.61
CA PRO A 5 -22.90 -19.50 77.42
C PRO A 5 -22.40 -18.56 76.33
N LYS A 6 -22.26 -19.05 75.12
CA LYS A 6 -21.87 -18.27 73.94
C LYS A 6 -22.93 -17.22 73.66
N ALA A 7 -22.50 -15.97 73.51
CA ALA A 7 -23.39 -14.87 73.16
C ALA A 7 -24.05 -15.13 71.77
N PRO A 8 -25.31 -14.74 71.56
CA PRO A 8 -25.98 -14.87 70.29
C PRO A 8 -25.28 -14.08 69.18
N GLU A 9 -25.16 -14.65 68.01
CA GLU A 9 -24.62 -14.01 66.84
C GLU A 9 -25.51 -12.82 66.44
N PRO A 10 -24.93 -11.68 66.03
CA PRO A 10 -25.70 -10.56 65.53
C PRO A 10 -26.44 -10.91 64.22
N PRO A 11 -27.61 -10.32 63.96
CA PRO A 11 -28.35 -10.57 62.74
C PRO A 11 -27.54 -10.16 61.52
N PRO A 12 -27.72 -10.84 60.38
CA PRO A 12 -27.00 -10.50 59.15
C PRO A 12 -27.34 -9.07 58.71
N VAL A 13 -26.28 -8.32 58.39
CA VAL A 13 -26.40 -6.99 57.84
C VAL A 13 -27.02 -7.13 56.43
N PRO A 14 -28.06 -6.39 56.10
CA PRO A 14 -28.65 -6.42 54.76
C PRO A 14 -27.61 -5.98 53.71
N ASP A 15 -27.59 -6.64 52.57
CA ASP A 15 -26.75 -6.27 51.44
C ASP A 15 -27.01 -4.79 51.06
N PRO A 16 -25.94 -4.02 50.76
CA PRO A 16 -26.11 -2.65 50.29
C PRO A 16 -26.88 -2.67 48.96
N ALA A 17 -27.80 -1.74 48.82
CA ALA A 17 -28.55 -1.57 47.57
C ALA A 17 -27.56 -1.37 46.40
N PRO A 18 -27.84 -1.95 45.20
CA PRO A 18 -27.00 -1.73 44.04
C PRO A 18 -26.87 -0.23 43.78
N LEU A 19 -25.63 0.19 43.52
CA LEU A 19 -25.36 1.57 43.09
C LEU A 19 -26.10 1.83 41.79
N PRO A 20 -26.67 3.02 41.55
CA PRO A 20 -27.21 3.38 40.26
C PRO A 20 -26.14 3.24 39.19
N ASP A 21 -26.54 2.80 38.02
CA ASP A 21 -25.65 2.75 36.86
C ASP A 21 -25.05 4.13 36.64
N PRO A 22 -23.73 4.22 36.35
CA PRO A 22 -23.11 5.50 36.06
C PRO A 22 -23.84 6.12 34.87
N GLU A 23 -24.20 7.38 34.95
CA GLU A 23 -24.68 8.14 33.82
C GLU A 23 -23.62 8.03 32.70
N PRO A 24 -24.05 7.85 31.43
CA PRO A 24 -23.11 7.81 30.30
C PRO A 24 -22.29 9.10 30.33
N ASP A 25 -20.98 8.95 30.22
CA ASP A 25 -20.09 10.10 30.07
C ASP A 25 -20.62 10.98 28.95
N PRO A 26 -20.67 12.31 29.14
CA PRO A 26 -21.04 13.20 28.02
C PRO A 26 -20.08 12.91 26.85
N GLU A 27 -20.66 12.74 25.65
CA GLU A 27 -19.86 12.65 24.44
C GLU A 27 -18.87 13.83 24.45
N PRO A 28 -17.58 13.57 24.17
CA PRO A 28 -16.60 14.65 24.12
C PRO A 28 -17.09 15.66 23.09
N GLU A 29 -17.35 16.89 23.54
CA GLU A 29 -17.57 18.02 22.63
C GLU A 29 -16.35 18.08 21.71
N GLU A 30 -16.55 17.88 20.40
CA GLU A 30 -15.47 18.09 19.44
C GLU A 30 -14.94 19.52 19.66
N PRO A 31 -13.64 19.69 19.89
CA PRO A 31 -13.09 21.03 20.05
C PRO A 31 -13.46 21.83 18.80
N ASP A 32 -14.00 23.03 18.98
CA ASP A 32 -14.16 24.02 17.90
C ASP A 32 -12.81 24.16 17.18
N SER A 33 -12.62 23.34 16.15
CA SER A 33 -11.40 23.37 15.35
C SER A 33 -11.42 24.67 14.57
N PRO A 34 -10.42 25.54 14.72
CA PRO A 34 -10.30 26.72 13.88
C PRO A 34 -9.95 26.35 12.44
N PHE A 35 -9.74 25.07 12.17
CA PHE A 35 -9.50 24.57 10.82
C PHE A 35 -10.85 24.24 10.17
N THR A 36 -11.16 24.97 9.12
CA THR A 36 -12.26 24.62 8.22
C THR A 36 -11.94 23.22 7.68
N THR A 37 -12.84 22.28 7.86
CA THR A 37 -12.75 20.99 7.16
C THR A 37 -12.76 21.29 5.68
N VAL A 38 -11.63 21.07 5.01
CA VAL A 38 -11.56 21.13 3.55
C VAL A 38 -12.38 19.95 3.05
N ASP A 39 -13.30 20.20 2.13
CA ASP A 39 -14.04 19.12 1.49
C ASP A 39 -13.05 18.15 0.83
N ALA A 40 -13.06 16.88 1.27
CA ALA A 40 -12.15 15.87 0.74
C ALA A 40 -12.29 15.67 -0.78
N SER A 41 -13.39 16.12 -1.39
CA SER A 41 -13.57 16.13 -2.85
C SER A 41 -12.73 17.19 -3.58
N TYR A 42 -11.98 18.02 -2.86
CA TYR A 42 -11.22 19.13 -3.44
C TYR A 42 -9.83 18.71 -3.95
N PHE A 43 -9.34 17.55 -3.57
CA PHE A 43 -8.03 17.03 -3.98
C PHE A 43 -8.21 15.78 -4.82
N ASP A 44 -7.37 15.63 -5.84
CA ASP A 44 -7.20 14.37 -6.54
C ASP A 44 -6.50 13.36 -5.61
N ASP A 45 -6.94 12.11 -5.59
CA ASP A 45 -6.46 11.07 -4.69
C ASP A 45 -5.82 9.91 -5.45
N ALA A 46 -4.60 9.53 -5.09
CA ALA A 46 -3.89 8.42 -5.71
C ALA A 46 -3.51 7.33 -4.71
N LEU A 47 -3.84 6.06 -5.02
CA LEU A 47 -3.37 4.90 -4.28
C LEU A 47 -2.22 4.21 -5.02
N PHE A 48 -1.06 4.11 -4.37
CA PHE A 48 0.09 3.39 -4.91
C PHE A 48 0.28 2.06 -4.17
N ILE A 49 0.24 0.96 -4.92
CA ILE A 49 0.47 -0.39 -4.42
C ILE A 49 1.81 -0.89 -4.96
N GLY A 50 2.71 -1.32 -4.06
CA GLY A 50 4.03 -1.71 -4.52
C GLY A 50 4.87 -2.52 -3.54
N ASP A 51 6.13 -2.61 -3.90
CA ASP A 51 7.19 -3.32 -3.19
C ASP A 51 8.22 -2.35 -2.57
N SER A 52 9.45 -2.82 -2.41
CA SER A 52 10.57 -2.02 -1.88
C SER A 52 10.79 -0.69 -2.59
N HIS A 53 10.54 -0.60 -3.90
CA HIS A 53 10.65 0.66 -4.63
C HIS A 53 9.57 1.66 -4.20
N THR A 54 8.41 1.21 -3.79
CA THR A 54 7.34 2.09 -3.29
C THR A 54 7.56 2.43 -1.82
N CYS A 55 8.15 1.53 -1.03
CA CYS A 55 8.60 1.83 0.32
C CYS A 55 9.72 2.88 0.37
N GLY A 56 10.48 3.07 -0.71
CA GLY A 56 11.66 3.92 -0.72
C GLY A 56 12.89 3.24 -0.11
N TYR A 57 12.97 1.90 -0.22
CA TYR A 57 14.12 1.11 0.24
C TYR A 57 15.42 1.61 -0.41
N GLY A 58 16.42 1.95 0.40
CA GLY A 58 17.72 2.39 -0.07
C GLY A 58 17.78 3.78 -0.72
N THR A 59 16.68 4.53 -0.74
CA THR A 59 16.56 5.82 -1.44
C THR A 59 17.58 6.86 -1.00
N GLU A 60 17.94 6.90 0.28
CA GLU A 60 18.95 7.83 0.83
C GLU A 60 20.36 7.23 0.90
N GLY A 61 20.52 6.00 0.42
CA GLY A 61 21.83 5.36 0.31
C GLY A 61 22.75 6.10 -0.66
N LYS A 62 24.04 6.12 -0.36
CA LYS A 62 25.06 6.86 -1.13
C LYS A 62 25.60 6.07 -2.30
N THR A 63 25.59 4.75 -2.20
CA THR A 63 26.12 3.84 -3.23
C THR A 63 25.28 2.58 -3.33
N ALA A 64 25.28 1.96 -4.50
CA ALA A 64 24.55 0.73 -4.76
C ALA A 64 24.94 -0.44 -3.83
N SER A 65 26.21 -0.55 -3.49
CA SER A 65 26.75 -1.62 -2.64
C SER A 65 26.64 -1.35 -1.14
N GLU A 66 26.14 -0.17 -0.75
CA GLU A 66 25.88 0.12 0.65
C GLU A 66 24.79 -0.82 1.18
N PRO A 67 24.99 -1.46 2.33
CA PRO A 67 23.93 -2.29 2.94
C PRO A 67 22.71 -1.44 3.29
N PHE A 68 21.54 -2.01 3.14
CA PHE A 68 20.31 -1.39 3.62
C PHE A 68 20.36 -1.21 5.14
N THR A 69 19.90 -0.05 5.59
CA THR A 69 19.53 0.23 6.97
C THR A 69 18.24 1.05 6.99
N PRO A 70 17.48 1.07 8.10
CA PRO A 70 16.26 1.89 8.19
C PRO A 70 16.51 3.37 7.86
N GLU A 71 17.70 3.90 8.15
CA GLU A 71 18.10 5.27 7.86
C GLU A 71 18.29 5.54 6.35
N THR A 72 18.42 4.49 5.54
CA THR A 72 18.51 4.62 4.08
C THR A 72 17.15 4.49 3.39
N GLU A 73 16.07 4.22 4.12
CA GLU A 73 14.71 4.11 3.58
C GLU A 73 13.95 5.43 3.74
N ASN A 74 13.36 5.90 2.64
CA ASN A 74 12.55 7.11 2.67
C ASN A 74 11.47 7.07 1.58
N CYS A 75 10.23 6.75 1.97
CA CYS A 75 9.13 6.65 1.02
C CYS A 75 8.71 8.01 0.44
N ASP A 76 8.93 9.11 1.16
CA ASP A 76 8.60 10.45 0.65
C ASP A 76 9.43 10.83 -0.58
N LEU A 77 10.65 10.30 -0.68
CA LEU A 77 11.53 10.47 -1.85
C LEU A 77 11.31 9.38 -2.92
N ALA A 78 10.40 8.44 -2.69
CA ALA A 78 10.10 7.39 -3.66
C ALA A 78 9.16 7.87 -4.77
N TRP A 79 9.13 7.12 -5.86
CA TRP A 79 8.43 7.47 -7.10
C TRP A 79 6.94 7.81 -6.92
N GLY A 80 6.21 7.08 -6.06
CA GLY A 80 4.78 7.30 -5.85
C GLY A 80 4.50 8.68 -5.26
N CYS A 81 5.24 9.06 -4.22
CA CYS A 81 5.13 10.38 -3.61
C CYS A 81 5.56 11.51 -4.55
N ILE A 82 6.57 11.26 -5.42
CA ILE A 82 6.98 12.22 -6.45
C ILE A 82 5.87 12.42 -7.48
N VAL A 83 5.22 11.35 -7.92
CA VAL A 83 4.08 11.40 -8.84
C VAL A 83 2.93 12.18 -8.23
N ALA A 84 2.54 11.87 -6.99
CA ALA A 84 1.46 12.57 -6.29
C ALA A 84 1.73 14.07 -6.19
N ARG A 85 2.92 14.46 -5.72
CA ARG A 85 3.32 15.88 -5.67
C ARG A 85 3.32 16.57 -7.04
N CYS A 86 3.61 15.85 -8.11
CA CYS A 86 3.55 16.41 -9.46
C CYS A 86 2.14 16.86 -9.84
N PHE A 87 1.12 16.17 -9.37
CA PHE A 87 -0.27 16.48 -9.65
C PHE A 87 -0.98 17.24 -8.52
N ASP A 88 -0.25 17.62 -7.46
CA ASP A 88 -0.85 18.20 -6.24
C ASP A 88 -1.94 17.30 -5.65
N ALA A 89 -1.76 15.98 -5.75
CA ALA A 89 -2.71 14.97 -5.32
C ALA A 89 -2.38 14.47 -3.91
N ASP A 90 -3.41 14.19 -3.11
CA ASP A 90 -3.29 13.40 -1.91
C ASP A 90 -3.00 11.93 -2.26
N TYR A 91 -2.37 11.19 -1.36
CA TYR A 91 -1.99 9.83 -1.69
C TYR A 91 -1.94 8.88 -0.49
N VAL A 92 -2.18 7.61 -0.77
CA VAL A 92 -1.93 6.50 0.14
C VAL A 92 -0.92 5.54 -0.51
N LEU A 93 0.07 5.11 0.27
CA LEU A 93 0.99 4.05 -0.13
C LEU A 93 0.62 2.75 0.60
N THR A 94 0.38 1.69 -0.16
CA THR A 94 0.24 0.33 0.36
C THR A 94 1.37 -0.52 -0.21
N ALA A 95 2.46 -0.64 0.52
CA ALA A 95 3.66 -1.28 0.01
C ALA A 95 4.38 -2.11 1.09
N HIS A 96 5.08 -3.15 0.64
CA HIS A 96 5.93 -3.97 1.51
C HIS A 96 7.13 -4.50 0.73
N SER A 97 8.33 -4.27 1.27
CA SER A 97 9.58 -4.73 0.66
C SER A 97 9.60 -6.25 0.48
N GLY A 98 10.11 -6.72 -0.67
CA GLY A 98 10.21 -8.15 -0.97
C GLY A 98 8.90 -8.83 -1.43
N GLN A 99 7.79 -8.12 -1.46
CA GLN A 99 6.51 -8.71 -1.84
C GLN A 99 6.25 -8.64 -3.35
N GLY A 100 5.52 -9.64 -3.87
CA GLY A 100 5.04 -9.70 -5.23
C GLY A 100 3.52 -9.85 -5.31
N ILE A 101 3.04 -10.10 -6.51
CA ILE A 101 1.64 -10.44 -6.78
C ILE A 101 1.42 -11.94 -6.56
N VAL A 102 2.30 -12.76 -7.09
CA VAL A 102 2.24 -14.24 -7.08
C VAL A 102 3.23 -14.78 -6.07
N ARG A 103 4.45 -14.27 -6.12
CA ARG A 103 5.63 -14.80 -5.45
C ARG A 103 6.43 -13.67 -4.82
N ASN A 104 6.94 -13.90 -3.61
CA ASN A 104 7.81 -12.98 -2.93
C ASN A 104 9.28 -13.20 -3.33
N TRP A 105 10.11 -12.23 -3.02
CA TRP A 105 11.54 -12.29 -3.30
C TRP A 105 12.17 -13.56 -2.72
N ALA A 106 12.91 -14.28 -3.54
CA ALA A 106 13.65 -15.49 -3.20
C ALA A 106 12.82 -16.65 -2.62
N ASP A 107 11.49 -16.63 -2.71
CA ASP A 107 10.68 -17.79 -2.37
C ASP A 107 10.98 -18.94 -3.36
N GLU A 108 11.18 -20.15 -2.87
CA GLU A 108 11.42 -21.32 -3.71
C GLU A 108 10.15 -21.84 -4.41
N LYS A 109 8.99 -21.47 -3.89
CA LYS A 109 7.69 -21.83 -4.48
C LYS A 109 7.33 -20.90 -5.62
N GLU A 110 6.58 -21.40 -6.60
CA GLU A 110 5.98 -20.57 -7.65
C GLU A 110 4.97 -19.56 -7.10
N THR A 111 4.31 -19.88 -6.00
CA THR A 111 3.30 -19.04 -5.35
C THR A 111 3.58 -18.94 -3.86
N SER A 112 3.71 -17.73 -3.35
CA SER A 112 3.89 -17.47 -1.92
C SER A 112 2.53 -17.49 -1.18
N ASP A 113 2.57 -17.86 0.09
CA ASP A 113 1.36 -17.98 0.92
C ASP A 113 0.76 -16.59 1.26
N LEU A 114 1.61 -15.58 1.45
CA LEU A 114 1.25 -14.20 1.75
C LEU A 114 1.94 -13.23 0.79
N THR A 115 1.18 -12.56 -0.05
CA THR A 115 1.67 -11.56 -1.02
C THR A 115 0.92 -10.24 -0.89
N MET A 116 1.20 -9.26 -1.73
CA MET A 116 0.47 -7.98 -1.71
C MET A 116 -1.04 -8.14 -1.89
N ARG A 117 -1.52 -9.21 -2.55
CA ARG A 117 -2.97 -9.50 -2.69
C ARG A 117 -3.70 -9.58 -1.35
N GLN A 118 -3.06 -10.16 -0.34
CA GLN A 118 -3.63 -10.27 1.01
C GLN A 118 -3.28 -9.06 1.87
N ARG A 119 -2.10 -8.45 1.65
CA ARG A 119 -1.64 -7.32 2.45
C ARG A 119 -2.46 -6.06 2.25
N ILE A 120 -2.95 -5.79 1.04
CA ILE A 120 -3.83 -4.65 0.77
C ILE A 120 -5.13 -4.67 1.60
N LEU A 121 -5.51 -5.83 2.14
CA LEU A 121 -6.72 -6.00 2.95
C LEU A 121 -6.46 -5.81 4.45
N ARG A 122 -5.25 -5.49 4.86
CA ARG A 122 -4.84 -5.40 6.27
C ARG A 122 -4.74 -3.95 6.73
N THR A 123 -5.15 -3.70 7.97
CA THR A 123 -4.84 -2.44 8.65
C THR A 123 -3.40 -2.41 9.13
N PHE A 124 -2.94 -3.53 9.69
CA PHE A 124 -1.57 -3.69 10.15
C PHE A 124 -0.89 -4.81 9.35
N ASP A 125 0.30 -4.54 8.89
CA ASP A 125 1.04 -5.43 7.98
C ASP A 125 1.20 -6.86 8.51
N MET A 126 1.48 -7.02 9.79
CA MET A 126 1.81 -8.30 10.42
C MET A 126 0.61 -9.12 10.89
N THR A 127 -0.62 -8.61 10.78
CA THR A 127 -1.82 -9.30 11.30
C THR A 127 -2.97 -9.27 10.31
N ASP A 128 -3.85 -10.28 10.37
CA ASP A 128 -5.05 -10.36 9.53
C ASP A 128 -6.23 -9.55 10.09
N SER A 129 -6.10 -9.02 11.29
CA SER A 129 -7.16 -8.33 12.00
C SER A 129 -6.58 -7.14 12.81
N PRO A 130 -7.29 -6.00 12.81
CA PRO A 130 -8.48 -5.74 11.99
C PRO A 130 -8.13 -5.64 10.51
N ARG A 131 -9.12 -5.88 9.65
CA ARG A 131 -8.99 -5.60 8.22
C ARG A 131 -9.09 -4.11 7.95
N TRP A 132 -8.47 -3.66 6.85
CA TRP A 132 -8.58 -2.29 6.41
C TRP A 132 -10.03 -1.90 6.12
N ASP A 133 -10.47 -0.74 6.60
CA ASP A 133 -11.78 -0.19 6.31
C ASP A 133 -11.70 0.73 5.08
N PHE A 134 -12.07 0.20 3.94
CA PHE A 134 -12.00 0.90 2.66
C PHE A 134 -13.02 2.06 2.51
N ARG A 135 -13.97 2.21 3.45
CA ARG A 135 -15.00 3.25 3.37
C ARG A 135 -14.48 4.66 3.65
N GLY A 136 -13.37 4.76 4.37
CA GLY A 136 -12.77 6.04 4.75
C GLY A 136 -11.91 6.70 3.68
N TYR A 137 -11.61 6.00 2.59
CA TYR A 137 -10.74 6.50 1.52
C TYR A 137 -11.14 5.91 0.17
N LYS A 138 -11.33 6.76 -0.82
CA LYS A 138 -11.60 6.33 -2.20
C LYS A 138 -10.66 7.07 -3.14
N PRO A 139 -9.67 6.40 -3.72
CA PRO A 139 -8.75 7.01 -4.68
C PRO A 139 -9.47 7.31 -6.00
N ASP A 140 -8.96 8.28 -6.75
CA ASP A 140 -9.35 8.55 -8.13
C ASP A 140 -8.59 7.66 -9.10
N ILE A 141 -7.39 7.22 -8.73
CA ILE A 141 -6.59 6.24 -9.48
C ILE A 141 -5.87 5.28 -8.55
N VAL A 142 -5.76 4.01 -8.97
CA VAL A 142 -4.90 3.00 -8.33
C VAL A 142 -3.72 2.72 -9.26
N VAL A 143 -2.49 2.90 -8.78
CA VAL A 143 -1.26 2.60 -9.52
C VAL A 143 -0.54 1.43 -8.86
N ILE A 144 -0.36 0.33 -9.59
CA ILE A 144 0.27 -0.89 -9.10
C ILE A 144 1.65 -1.03 -9.76
N LYS A 145 2.71 -1.16 -8.95
CA LYS A 145 4.05 -1.53 -9.42
C LYS A 145 4.56 -2.71 -8.62
N LEU A 146 4.36 -3.90 -9.16
CA LEU A 146 4.76 -5.20 -8.61
C LEU A 146 5.25 -6.11 -9.74
N GLY A 147 6.10 -7.09 -9.41
CA GLY A 147 6.60 -8.06 -10.39
C GLY A 147 8.09 -8.36 -10.24
N THR A 148 8.90 -7.39 -9.81
CA THR A 148 10.35 -7.59 -9.61
C THR A 148 10.64 -8.76 -8.68
N ASN A 149 9.92 -8.84 -7.56
CA ASN A 149 10.09 -9.92 -6.58
C ASN A 149 9.57 -11.26 -7.12
N ASP A 150 8.49 -11.23 -7.88
CA ASP A 150 7.90 -12.41 -8.52
C ASP A 150 8.91 -13.12 -9.42
N CYS A 151 9.68 -12.36 -10.19
CA CYS A 151 10.67 -12.85 -11.14
C CYS A 151 12.08 -12.97 -10.56
N SER A 152 12.24 -12.86 -9.25
CA SER A 152 13.54 -12.93 -8.58
C SER A 152 14.17 -14.33 -8.68
N THR A 153 15.52 -14.40 -8.54
CA THR A 153 16.29 -15.66 -8.47
C THR A 153 16.11 -16.61 -9.67
N GLY A 154 15.77 -16.07 -10.85
CA GLY A 154 15.62 -16.85 -12.08
C GLY A 154 14.33 -17.69 -12.17
N ILE A 155 13.39 -17.48 -11.26
CA ILE A 155 12.06 -18.11 -11.28
C ILE A 155 11.07 -17.08 -11.78
N THR A 156 10.30 -17.42 -12.82
CA THR A 156 9.19 -16.61 -13.32
C THR A 156 7.90 -17.40 -13.14
N PRO A 157 6.89 -16.88 -12.43
CA PRO A 157 5.59 -17.53 -12.33
C PRO A 157 4.98 -17.80 -13.70
N SER A 158 4.22 -18.89 -13.82
CA SER A 158 3.50 -19.21 -15.04
C SER A 158 2.40 -18.19 -15.34
N GLU A 159 1.98 -18.10 -16.62
CA GLU A 159 0.86 -17.25 -17.02
C GLU A 159 -0.42 -17.57 -16.23
N ALA A 160 -0.67 -18.86 -15.96
CA ALA A 160 -1.83 -19.29 -15.18
C ALA A 160 -1.76 -18.80 -13.72
N ALA A 161 -0.60 -18.92 -13.08
CA ALA A 161 -0.40 -18.45 -11.71
C ALA A 161 -0.52 -16.91 -11.63
N PHE A 162 0.12 -16.20 -12.57
CA PHE A 162 0.01 -14.75 -12.66
C PHE A 162 -1.44 -14.31 -12.89
N GLY A 163 -2.10 -14.86 -13.91
CA GLY A 163 -3.46 -14.47 -14.27
C GLY A 163 -4.47 -14.71 -13.14
N LYS A 164 -4.31 -15.82 -12.40
CA LYS A 164 -5.12 -16.07 -11.19
C LYS A 164 -4.86 -15.01 -10.13
N ALA A 165 -3.61 -14.79 -9.77
CA ALA A 165 -3.22 -13.89 -8.70
C ALA A 165 -3.57 -12.43 -9.02
N PHE A 166 -3.35 -12.00 -10.27
CA PHE A 166 -3.72 -10.64 -10.69
C PHE A 166 -5.24 -10.43 -10.64
N ARG A 167 -6.06 -11.40 -11.08
CA ARG A 167 -7.52 -11.30 -10.98
C ARG A 167 -8.02 -11.26 -9.54
N GLU A 168 -7.35 -11.92 -8.60
CA GLU A 168 -7.68 -11.81 -7.17
C GLU A 168 -7.41 -10.40 -6.63
N LEU A 169 -6.24 -9.82 -6.95
CA LEU A 169 -5.90 -8.43 -6.60
C LEU A 169 -6.88 -7.44 -7.24
N TYR A 170 -7.09 -7.56 -8.54
CA TYR A 170 -8.02 -6.74 -9.31
C TYR A 170 -9.45 -6.84 -8.76
N GLY A 171 -9.95 -8.05 -8.47
CA GLY A 171 -11.28 -8.27 -7.91
C GLY A 171 -11.47 -7.58 -6.58
N ALA A 172 -10.47 -7.64 -5.69
CA ALA A 172 -10.52 -6.94 -4.41
C ALA A 172 -10.55 -5.41 -4.60
N LEU A 173 -9.78 -4.87 -5.53
CA LEU A 173 -9.79 -3.43 -5.83
C LEU A 173 -11.14 -2.99 -6.42
N ARG A 174 -11.72 -3.78 -7.33
CA ARG A 174 -13.05 -3.50 -7.89
C ARG A 174 -14.18 -3.61 -6.87
N GLU A 175 -14.10 -4.56 -5.94
CA GLU A 175 -15.06 -4.72 -4.84
C GLU A 175 -15.11 -3.47 -3.95
N HIS A 176 -13.94 -2.90 -3.64
CA HIS A 176 -13.83 -1.80 -2.68
C HIS A 176 -13.89 -0.41 -3.31
N TYR A 177 -13.35 -0.23 -4.51
CA TYR A 177 -13.21 1.08 -5.16
C TYR A 177 -14.07 1.25 -6.43
N GLY A 178 -14.75 0.19 -6.89
CA GLY A 178 -15.59 0.25 -8.08
C GLY A 178 -14.79 0.45 -9.37
N SER A 179 -15.26 1.34 -10.24
CA SER A 179 -14.68 1.60 -11.57
C SER A 179 -13.53 2.62 -11.57
N VAL A 180 -12.83 2.78 -10.46
CA VAL A 180 -11.63 3.64 -10.41
C VAL A 180 -10.58 3.14 -11.41
N PRO A 181 -9.97 4.00 -12.25
CA PRO A 181 -8.90 3.59 -13.14
C PRO A 181 -7.76 2.88 -12.41
N ILE A 182 -7.31 1.77 -12.97
CA ILE A 182 -6.18 0.99 -12.46
C ILE A 182 -5.06 1.02 -13.50
N LEU A 183 -3.89 1.51 -13.13
CA LEU A 183 -2.68 1.45 -13.94
C LEU A 183 -1.71 0.43 -13.37
N TYR A 184 -1.48 -0.67 -14.07
CA TYR A 184 -0.43 -1.63 -13.74
C TYR A 184 0.86 -1.28 -14.49
N VAL A 185 1.90 -0.99 -13.74
CA VAL A 185 3.24 -0.70 -14.25
C VAL A 185 4.10 -1.95 -14.04
N ILE A 186 4.38 -2.66 -15.12
CA ILE A 186 5.25 -3.84 -15.11
C ILE A 186 6.70 -3.37 -14.93
N PRO A 187 7.38 -3.75 -13.84
CA PRO A 187 8.74 -3.31 -13.58
C PRO A 187 9.78 -4.01 -14.45
N ASP A 188 10.97 -3.41 -14.50
CA ASP A 188 12.16 -4.01 -15.08
C ASP A 188 12.45 -5.38 -14.43
N GLY A 189 12.80 -6.37 -15.24
CA GLY A 189 12.99 -7.77 -14.81
C GLY A 189 11.70 -8.61 -14.73
N ALA A 190 10.54 -8.03 -14.97
CA ALA A 190 9.24 -8.72 -15.01
C ALA A 190 8.56 -8.66 -16.39
N GLU A 191 9.32 -8.46 -17.46
CA GLU A 191 8.81 -8.27 -18.82
C GLU A 191 7.95 -9.45 -19.30
N ALA A 192 8.18 -10.65 -18.76
CA ALA A 192 7.36 -11.84 -19.03
C ALA A 192 5.88 -11.60 -18.66
N PHE A 193 5.58 -10.70 -17.75
CA PHE A 193 4.21 -10.40 -17.34
C PHE A 193 3.44 -9.57 -18.37
N TYR A 194 4.12 -8.94 -19.33
CA TYR A 194 3.43 -8.14 -20.33
C TYR A 194 2.46 -8.97 -21.21
N PRO A 195 2.88 -10.07 -21.88
CA PRO A 195 1.93 -10.90 -22.61
C PRO A 195 0.87 -11.55 -21.70
N TYR A 196 1.21 -11.90 -20.46
CA TYR A 196 0.23 -12.43 -19.50
C TYR A 196 -0.85 -11.41 -19.18
N MET A 197 -0.44 -10.16 -19.00
CA MET A 197 -1.37 -9.07 -18.73
C MET A 197 -2.29 -8.77 -19.91
N GLN A 198 -1.77 -8.86 -21.15
CA GLN A 198 -2.61 -8.74 -22.35
C GLN A 198 -3.73 -9.80 -22.37
N SER A 199 -3.41 -11.06 -22.02
CA SER A 199 -4.41 -12.13 -21.88
C SER A 199 -5.42 -11.86 -20.77
N VAL A 200 -4.97 -11.32 -19.64
CA VAL A 200 -5.84 -10.95 -18.50
C VAL A 200 -6.80 -9.84 -18.92
N MET A 201 -6.30 -8.77 -19.52
CA MET A 201 -7.10 -7.60 -19.94
C MET A 201 -8.15 -7.99 -20.99
N ALA A 202 -7.76 -8.82 -21.98
CA ALA A 202 -8.68 -9.32 -22.98
C ALA A 202 -9.84 -10.13 -22.40
N GLY A 203 -9.61 -10.82 -21.28
CA GLY A 203 -10.66 -11.60 -20.60
C GLY A 203 -11.51 -10.82 -19.59
N LEU A 204 -11.06 -9.64 -19.16
CA LEU A 204 -11.80 -8.77 -18.22
C LEU A 204 -12.67 -7.75 -18.96
N GLU A 205 -12.29 -7.35 -20.18
CA GLU A 205 -13.00 -6.34 -21.00
C GLU A 205 -13.27 -5.03 -20.24
N ASP A 206 -12.34 -4.65 -19.36
CA ASP A 206 -12.46 -3.46 -18.52
C ASP A 206 -11.66 -2.31 -19.14
N GLY A 207 -12.35 -1.26 -19.58
CA GLY A 207 -11.75 -0.08 -20.20
C GLY A 207 -10.94 0.80 -19.23
N ASP A 208 -11.18 0.66 -17.92
CA ASP A 208 -10.48 1.39 -16.87
C ASP A 208 -9.27 0.61 -16.30
N LEU A 209 -8.93 -0.53 -16.89
CA LEU A 209 -7.72 -1.29 -16.60
C LEU A 209 -6.64 -1.01 -17.63
N HIS A 210 -5.57 -0.34 -17.22
CA HIS A 210 -4.45 0.06 -18.07
C HIS A 210 -3.18 -0.71 -17.68
N CYS A 211 -2.32 -0.97 -18.65
CA CYS A 211 -1.04 -1.61 -18.42
C CYS A 211 0.06 -0.95 -19.25
N VAL A 212 1.16 -0.64 -18.59
CA VAL A 212 2.37 -0.14 -19.24
C VAL A 212 3.58 -0.95 -18.82
N MET A 213 4.53 -1.15 -19.73
CA MET A 213 5.83 -1.71 -19.37
C MET A 213 6.71 -0.61 -18.78
N HIS A 214 7.41 -0.96 -17.72
CA HIS A 214 8.52 -0.17 -17.24
C HIS A 214 9.58 -0.03 -18.33
N PHE A 215 10.11 1.15 -18.47
CA PHE A 215 11.17 1.42 -19.45
C PHE A 215 12.49 0.82 -18.96
N THR A 216 12.89 -0.28 -19.55
CA THR A 216 14.15 -0.97 -19.25
C THR A 216 15.32 0.01 -19.28
N GLY A 217 16.12 -0.01 -18.23
CA GLY A 217 17.33 0.80 -18.14
C GLY A 217 17.15 2.24 -17.67
N ILE A 218 15.98 2.63 -17.17
CA ILE A 218 15.78 3.98 -16.60
C ILE A 218 16.71 4.21 -15.41
N THR A 219 16.91 3.21 -14.56
CA THR A 219 17.69 3.28 -13.32
C THR A 219 18.96 2.43 -13.38
N ASN A 220 19.64 2.39 -14.51
CA ASN A 220 20.81 1.54 -14.74
C ASN A 220 22.16 2.25 -14.58
N GLN A 221 22.17 3.53 -14.22
CA GLN A 221 23.40 4.28 -13.96
C GLN A 221 23.77 4.14 -12.50
N ASP A 222 25.07 4.04 -12.20
CA ASP A 222 25.56 3.99 -10.80
C ASP A 222 25.03 5.15 -9.96
N GLY A 223 24.89 6.33 -10.56
CA GLY A 223 24.34 7.51 -9.89
C GLY A 223 22.83 7.47 -9.63
N ASP A 224 22.11 6.45 -10.11
CA ASP A 224 20.67 6.26 -9.91
C ASP A 224 20.36 5.28 -8.79
N LEU A 225 21.38 4.62 -8.24
CA LEU A 225 21.24 3.58 -7.22
C LEU A 225 21.72 4.07 -5.85
N GLY A 226 20.96 3.70 -4.84
CA GLY A 226 21.26 3.84 -3.42
C GLY A 226 21.46 2.46 -2.76
N ALA A 227 21.29 2.36 -1.44
CA ALA A 227 21.58 1.16 -0.68
C ALA A 227 20.85 -0.08 -1.21
N GLY A 228 21.55 -1.22 -1.14
CA GLY A 228 20.99 -2.52 -1.55
C GLY A 228 20.61 -2.61 -3.02
N TYR A 229 21.29 -1.86 -3.89
CA TYR A 229 21.04 -1.82 -5.33
C TYR A 229 19.63 -1.34 -5.71
N HIS A 230 18.94 -0.62 -4.83
CA HIS A 230 17.66 0.00 -5.09
C HIS A 230 17.83 1.41 -5.65
N PRO A 231 16.82 1.98 -6.31
CA PRO A 231 16.89 3.36 -6.78
C PRO A 231 17.10 4.34 -5.63
N ASN A 232 18.04 5.28 -5.78
CA ASN A 232 18.09 6.46 -4.94
C ASN A 232 17.06 7.51 -5.39
N HIS A 233 17.01 8.67 -4.74
CA HIS A 233 16.06 9.73 -5.10
C HIS A 233 16.15 10.13 -6.59
N ARG A 234 17.34 10.18 -7.17
CA ARG A 234 17.53 10.46 -8.61
C ARG A 234 16.91 9.35 -9.48
N GLY A 235 17.11 8.09 -9.12
CA GLY A 235 16.49 6.96 -9.79
C GLY A 235 14.97 7.00 -9.70
N HIS A 236 14.43 7.29 -8.52
CA HIS A 236 13.00 7.45 -8.33
C HIS A 236 12.39 8.61 -9.12
N ARG A 237 13.08 9.74 -9.23
CA ARG A 237 12.65 10.86 -10.10
C ARG A 237 12.55 10.44 -11.56
N LYS A 238 13.52 9.69 -12.08
CA LYS A 238 13.46 9.17 -13.45
C LYS A 238 12.29 8.24 -13.66
N PHE A 239 12.05 7.36 -12.70
CA PHE A 239 10.91 6.46 -12.75
C PHE A 239 9.58 7.22 -12.70
N ALA A 240 9.42 8.17 -11.80
CA ALA A 240 8.23 9.03 -11.72
C ALA A 240 7.99 9.78 -13.04
N ALA A 241 9.04 10.38 -13.60
CA ALA A 241 8.95 11.11 -14.87
C ALA A 241 8.47 10.21 -16.04
N ALA A 242 8.78 8.91 -16.00
CA ALA A 242 8.30 7.97 -17.02
C ALA A 242 6.83 7.58 -16.84
N VAL A 243 6.31 7.57 -15.61
CA VAL A 243 4.93 7.16 -15.29
C VAL A 243 3.94 8.33 -15.37
N ILE A 244 4.36 9.54 -15.02
CA ILE A 244 3.53 10.75 -15.00
C ILE A 244 2.71 10.96 -16.29
N PRO A 245 3.27 10.85 -17.51
CA PRO A 245 2.50 11.06 -18.74
C PRO A 245 1.33 10.07 -18.92
N TYR A 246 1.48 8.84 -18.44
CA TYR A 246 0.40 7.85 -18.51
C TYR A 246 -0.73 8.21 -17.56
N ILE A 247 -0.41 8.60 -16.32
CA ILE A 247 -1.42 9.04 -15.34
C ILE A 247 -2.13 10.28 -15.85
N SER A 248 -1.40 11.28 -16.33
CA SER A 248 -1.99 12.49 -16.95
C SER A 248 -2.95 12.12 -18.09
N THR A 249 -2.58 11.16 -18.95
CA THR A 249 -3.44 10.73 -20.06
C THR A 249 -4.70 10.02 -19.58
N ILE A 250 -4.59 9.15 -18.57
CA ILE A 250 -5.72 8.36 -18.03
C ILE A 250 -6.68 9.28 -17.28
N MET A 251 -6.16 10.18 -16.46
CA MET A 251 -6.95 11.01 -15.54
C MET A 251 -7.34 12.38 -16.12
N GLY A 252 -6.66 12.83 -17.17
CA GLY A 252 -6.78 14.21 -17.65
C GLY A 252 -6.14 15.25 -16.72
N TRP A 253 -5.33 14.80 -15.76
CA TRP A 253 -4.64 15.71 -14.83
C TRP A 253 -3.56 16.50 -15.55
N GLU A 254 -3.47 17.80 -15.26
CA GLU A 254 -2.47 18.67 -15.86
C GLU A 254 -1.08 18.41 -15.30
N MET A 255 -0.10 18.27 -16.17
CA MET A 255 1.31 18.18 -15.78
C MET A 255 1.89 19.59 -15.63
N PRO A 256 2.32 20.02 -14.43
CA PRO A 256 3.02 21.29 -14.29
C PRO A 256 4.33 21.22 -15.07
N MET A 257 4.54 22.21 -15.96
CA MET A 257 5.74 22.27 -16.83
C MET A 257 7.08 22.40 -16.06
N GLU A 258 7.03 22.75 -14.79
CA GLU A 258 8.21 22.98 -13.94
C GLU A 258 8.81 21.71 -13.30
N VAL A 259 8.10 20.60 -13.31
CA VAL A 259 8.51 19.37 -12.60
C VAL A 259 9.38 18.44 -13.44
N ILE A 260 9.51 18.71 -14.73
CA ILE A 260 10.27 17.87 -15.68
C ILE A 260 11.75 18.31 -15.80
N GLN A 261 12.20 19.31 -15.07
CA GLN A 261 13.58 19.80 -15.11
C GLN A 261 14.50 19.14 -14.08
#